data_0de7a1084c51ddfeb1781f3ada7f30f2
#
_entry.id   0de7a1084c51ddfeb1781f3ada7f30f2
#
_cell.length_a   1.000
_cell.length_b   1.000
_cell.length_c   1.000
_cell.angle_alpha   90.00
_cell.angle_beta   90.00
_cell.angle_gamma   90.00
#
_symmetry.space_group_name_H-M   'P 1'
#
loop_
_entity.id
_entity.type
_entity.pdbx_description
1 polymer ?
#
loop_
_entity_poly.entity_id
_entity_poly.type
_entity_poly.pdbx_seq_one_letter_code
_entity_poly.pdbx_strand_id
1 'polypeptide(L)'
;MQIIDGKKVSAQVKQEVKNETELLKKEYSITPGLAVVIVGDDPASRLYVNNKKKACELVGFHSEEYALPAETTQEELLSLVKELNEKKDINGILVQLPLPKHLDDKAVIEAINPLKDVDAFHAVNVGKIMLGEYDFLPCTPAGVMEMLHYYNIEVSGKNCVVIGRSNIVGKPMGMLLLHENGTVTICHSRTKNLAEVCSRADILVAAVGKPKFVTADMVKEGAVVIDVGMDRDENGKLCGDVDFENVKDKCSYITPVPGGVGPMTIATLMKNTIKAAKIQNNL
;
A
#
# COMPACT_ATOMS: atom_id res chain seq x y z
N MET A 1 -23.22 -10.72 5.22
CA MET A 1 -21.83 -10.40 4.81
C MET A 1 -21.83 -9.59 3.53
N GLN A 2 -21.02 -8.54 3.45
CA GLN A 2 -20.81 -7.72 2.26
C GLN A 2 -19.33 -7.79 1.83
N ILE A 3 -19.09 -7.96 0.53
CA ILE A 3 -17.73 -7.93 -0.04
C ILE A 3 -17.26 -6.49 -0.19
N ILE A 4 -16.05 -6.21 0.30
CA ILE A 4 -15.34 -4.95 0.03
C ILE A 4 -14.60 -5.13 -1.29
N ASP A 5 -15.19 -4.66 -2.38
CA ASP A 5 -14.62 -4.78 -3.73
C ASP A 5 -13.59 -3.67 -3.99
N GLY A 6 -12.32 -4.01 -3.77
CA GLY A 6 -11.22 -3.09 -4.01
C GLY A 6 -11.00 -2.74 -5.49
N LYS A 7 -11.42 -3.60 -6.42
CA LYS A 7 -11.36 -3.27 -7.86
C LYS A 7 -12.29 -2.10 -8.18
N LYS A 8 -13.52 -2.13 -7.64
CA LYS A 8 -14.50 -1.06 -7.82
C LYS A 8 -14.00 0.26 -7.26
N VAL A 9 -13.50 0.26 -6.00
CA VAL A 9 -12.97 1.47 -5.36
C VAL A 9 -11.73 1.99 -6.11
N SER A 10 -10.81 1.11 -6.47
CA SER A 10 -9.61 1.45 -7.25
C SER A 10 -9.94 2.08 -8.61
N ALA A 11 -10.98 1.60 -9.29
CA ALA A 11 -11.41 2.18 -10.57
C ALA A 11 -11.90 3.62 -10.39
N GLN A 12 -12.68 3.89 -9.34
CA GLN A 12 -13.14 5.24 -9.03
C GLN A 12 -11.96 6.17 -8.70
N VAL A 13 -11.07 5.76 -7.81
CA VAL A 13 -9.89 6.56 -7.44
C VAL A 13 -9.01 6.87 -8.65
N LYS A 14 -8.78 5.91 -9.54
CA LYS A 14 -8.03 6.14 -10.77
C LYS A 14 -8.74 7.11 -11.72
N GLN A 15 -10.07 7.07 -11.77
CA GLN A 15 -10.83 8.04 -12.58
C GLN A 15 -10.72 9.46 -12.00
N GLU A 16 -10.76 9.62 -10.69
CA GLU A 16 -10.53 10.90 -10.01
C GLU A 16 -9.13 11.43 -10.30
N VAL A 17 -8.10 10.59 -10.16
CA VAL A 17 -6.71 10.95 -10.50
C VAL A 17 -6.56 11.34 -11.98
N LYS A 18 -7.22 10.60 -12.90
CA LYS A 18 -7.20 10.94 -14.33
C LYS A 18 -7.77 12.33 -14.59
N ASN A 19 -8.93 12.62 -14.03
CA ASN A 19 -9.59 13.94 -14.19
C ASN A 19 -8.67 15.06 -13.65
N GLU A 20 -8.05 14.84 -12.50
CA GLU A 20 -7.13 15.79 -11.89
C GLU A 20 -5.83 15.95 -12.71
N THR A 21 -5.34 14.87 -13.33
CA THR A 21 -4.19 14.92 -14.25
C THR A 21 -4.50 15.76 -15.48
N GLU A 22 -5.69 15.59 -16.07
CA GLU A 22 -6.14 16.37 -17.23
C GLU A 22 -6.23 17.86 -16.86
N LEU A 23 -6.71 18.20 -15.68
CA LEU A 23 -6.76 19.56 -15.16
C LEU A 23 -5.35 20.16 -15.02
N LEU A 24 -4.41 19.43 -14.37
CA LEU A 24 -3.03 19.88 -14.20
C LEU A 24 -2.33 20.12 -15.54
N LYS A 25 -2.56 19.27 -16.53
CA LYS A 25 -2.02 19.45 -17.89
C LYS A 25 -2.58 20.69 -18.56
N LYS A 26 -3.90 20.90 -18.48
CA LYS A 26 -4.59 21.99 -19.15
C LYS A 26 -4.27 23.34 -18.56
N GLU A 27 -4.28 23.46 -17.23
CA GLU A 27 -4.17 24.76 -16.54
C GLU A 27 -2.74 25.12 -16.20
N TYR A 28 -1.88 24.14 -15.91
CA TYR A 28 -0.51 24.38 -15.41
C TYR A 28 0.58 23.80 -16.32
N SER A 29 0.22 23.12 -17.41
CA SER A 29 1.17 22.40 -18.28
C SER A 29 2.04 21.36 -17.52
N ILE A 30 1.50 20.81 -16.43
CA ILE A 30 2.18 19.81 -15.58
C ILE A 30 1.66 18.42 -15.93
N THR A 31 2.57 17.51 -16.27
CA THR A 31 2.29 16.07 -16.38
C THR A 31 2.98 15.37 -15.22
N PRO A 32 2.22 14.78 -14.25
CA PRO A 32 2.85 14.03 -13.17
C PRO A 32 3.71 12.88 -13.72
N GLY A 33 4.90 12.69 -13.15
CA GLY A 33 5.87 11.68 -13.56
C GLY A 33 6.19 10.69 -12.45
N LEU A 34 6.21 9.40 -12.78
CA LEU A 34 6.58 8.31 -11.87
C LEU A 34 7.73 7.49 -12.46
N ALA A 35 8.84 7.40 -11.72
CA ALA A 35 9.91 6.46 -11.99
C ALA A 35 9.73 5.20 -11.15
N VAL A 36 9.76 4.04 -11.78
CA VAL A 36 9.72 2.73 -11.12
C VAL A 36 11.03 2.00 -11.38
N VAL A 37 11.77 1.71 -10.31
CA VAL A 37 13.03 0.97 -10.37
C VAL A 37 12.78 -0.46 -9.91
N ILE A 38 13.25 -1.44 -10.69
CA ILE A 38 13.24 -2.86 -10.33
C ILE A 38 14.64 -3.43 -10.53
N VAL A 39 15.11 -4.23 -9.57
CA VAL A 39 16.40 -4.91 -9.64
C VAL A 39 16.17 -6.42 -9.69
N GLY A 40 16.68 -7.07 -10.73
CA GLY A 40 16.46 -8.50 -11.00
C GLY A 40 15.14 -8.79 -11.69
N ASP A 41 14.84 -10.09 -11.80
CA ASP A 41 13.75 -10.62 -12.63
C ASP A 41 12.72 -11.44 -11.83
N ASP A 42 12.46 -11.08 -10.55
CA ASP A 42 11.42 -11.75 -9.77
C ASP A 42 10.05 -11.61 -10.46
N PRO A 43 9.38 -12.73 -10.82
CA PRO A 43 8.13 -12.68 -11.59
C PRO A 43 6.99 -11.94 -10.89
N ALA A 44 6.94 -11.99 -9.54
CA ALA A 44 5.91 -11.28 -8.78
C ALA A 44 6.15 -9.77 -8.86
N SER A 45 7.38 -9.32 -8.66
CA SER A 45 7.79 -7.91 -8.78
C SER A 45 7.53 -7.38 -10.19
N ARG A 46 7.84 -8.15 -11.24
CA ARG A 46 7.54 -7.80 -12.63
C ARG A 46 6.05 -7.59 -12.90
N LEU A 47 5.20 -8.45 -12.35
CA LEU A 47 3.75 -8.29 -12.48
C LEU A 47 3.27 -6.97 -11.86
N TYR A 48 3.80 -6.60 -10.67
CA TYR A 48 3.47 -5.34 -10.00
C TYR A 48 3.94 -4.13 -10.79
N VAL A 49 5.17 -4.14 -11.33
CA VAL A 49 5.71 -3.06 -12.16
C VAL A 49 4.86 -2.87 -13.42
N ASN A 50 4.51 -3.96 -14.11
CA ASN A 50 3.64 -3.89 -15.29
C ASN A 50 2.26 -3.31 -14.97
N ASN A 51 1.67 -3.65 -13.82
CA ASN A 51 0.38 -3.10 -13.40
C ASN A 51 0.48 -1.61 -13.04
N LYS A 52 1.59 -1.16 -12.46
CA LYS A 52 1.86 0.26 -12.19
C LYS A 52 1.99 1.06 -13.48
N LYS A 53 2.73 0.53 -14.46
CA LYS A 53 2.87 1.14 -15.79
C LYS A 53 1.52 1.33 -16.47
N LYS A 54 0.70 0.28 -16.53
CA LYS A 54 -0.67 0.37 -17.07
C LYS A 54 -1.54 1.38 -16.33
N ALA A 55 -1.35 1.52 -15.01
CA ALA A 55 -2.07 2.52 -14.22
C ALA A 55 -1.61 3.94 -14.58
N CYS A 56 -0.31 4.19 -14.75
CA CYS A 56 0.21 5.47 -15.22
C CYS A 56 -0.35 5.83 -16.60
N GLU A 57 -0.36 4.89 -17.53
CA GLU A 57 -0.96 5.09 -18.88
C GLU A 57 -2.45 5.46 -18.78
N LEU A 58 -3.22 4.75 -17.93
CA LEU A 58 -4.65 4.99 -17.73
C LEU A 58 -4.95 6.39 -17.20
N VAL A 59 -4.16 6.86 -16.22
CA VAL A 59 -4.36 8.17 -15.59
C VAL A 59 -3.62 9.30 -16.32
N GLY A 60 -2.84 8.98 -17.35
CA GLY A 60 -2.16 9.95 -18.20
C GLY A 60 -0.85 10.48 -17.64
N PHE A 61 -0.17 9.77 -16.76
CA PHE A 61 1.14 10.14 -16.22
C PHE A 61 2.26 9.89 -17.23
N HIS A 62 3.35 10.63 -17.09
CA HIS A 62 4.66 10.22 -17.58
C HIS A 62 5.18 9.06 -16.72
N SER A 63 5.69 8.00 -17.34
CA SER A 63 6.19 6.82 -16.61
C SER A 63 7.52 6.35 -17.18
N GLU A 64 8.51 6.24 -16.30
CA GLU A 64 9.81 5.68 -16.64
C GLU A 64 10.04 4.39 -15.85
N GLU A 65 10.48 3.33 -16.52
CA GLU A 65 10.86 2.06 -15.92
C GLU A 65 12.36 1.86 -16.02
N TYR A 66 13.01 1.60 -14.90
CA TYR A 66 14.42 1.29 -14.77
C TYR A 66 14.58 -0.16 -14.33
N ALA A 67 14.77 -1.04 -15.30
CA ALA A 67 15.00 -2.47 -15.07
C ALA A 67 16.51 -2.73 -14.97
N LEU A 68 16.99 -2.94 -13.77
CA LEU A 68 18.41 -3.18 -13.48
C LEU A 68 18.69 -4.67 -13.35
N PRO A 69 19.90 -5.13 -13.77
CA PRO A 69 20.35 -6.51 -13.57
C PRO A 69 20.35 -6.92 -12.09
N ALA A 70 20.23 -8.22 -11.81
CA ALA A 70 20.27 -8.74 -10.45
C ALA A 70 21.61 -8.48 -9.73
N GLU A 71 22.67 -8.32 -10.48
CA GLU A 71 24.06 -8.08 -10.03
C GLU A 71 24.34 -6.60 -9.76
N THR A 72 23.38 -5.70 -10.01
CA THR A 72 23.53 -4.25 -9.77
C THR A 72 24.05 -3.99 -8.37
N THR A 73 25.09 -3.19 -8.28
CA THR A 73 25.71 -2.83 -7.01
C THR A 73 24.91 -1.79 -6.24
N GLN A 74 25.16 -1.69 -4.93
CA GLN A 74 24.55 -0.66 -4.09
C GLN A 74 24.88 0.75 -4.60
N GLU A 75 26.11 0.98 -5.04
CA GLU A 75 26.57 2.28 -5.53
C GLU A 75 25.85 2.69 -6.83
N GLU A 76 25.70 1.76 -7.78
CA GLU A 76 24.97 1.99 -9.04
C GLU A 76 23.49 2.34 -8.77
N LEU A 77 22.84 1.59 -7.86
CA LEU A 77 21.45 1.84 -7.50
C LEU A 77 21.28 3.20 -6.82
N LEU A 78 22.16 3.55 -5.88
CA LEU A 78 22.13 4.85 -5.21
C LEU A 78 22.43 6.02 -6.18
N SER A 79 23.32 5.80 -7.15
CA SER A 79 23.59 6.79 -8.20
C SER A 79 22.36 7.06 -9.06
N LEU A 80 21.64 6.02 -9.46
CA LEU A 80 20.36 6.16 -10.18
C LEU A 80 19.32 6.90 -9.34
N VAL A 81 19.15 6.55 -8.06
CA VAL A 81 18.20 7.25 -7.18
C VAL A 81 18.56 8.73 -7.06
N LYS A 82 19.84 9.07 -6.95
CA LYS A 82 20.31 10.46 -6.94
C LYS A 82 19.97 11.19 -8.24
N GLU A 83 20.18 10.58 -9.39
CA GLU A 83 19.79 11.12 -10.70
C GLU A 83 18.28 11.39 -10.75
N LEU A 84 17.46 10.43 -10.33
CA LEU A 84 16.00 10.55 -10.32
C LEU A 84 15.50 11.64 -9.36
N ASN A 85 16.20 11.88 -8.26
CA ASN A 85 15.90 12.99 -7.36
C ASN A 85 16.02 14.36 -8.05
N GLU A 86 16.97 14.49 -8.98
CA GLU A 86 17.22 15.76 -9.71
C GLU A 86 16.32 15.95 -10.94
N LYS A 87 15.69 14.87 -11.45
CA LYS A 87 14.80 14.95 -12.63
C LYS A 87 13.53 15.73 -12.29
N LYS A 88 13.28 16.82 -13.03
CA LYS A 88 12.12 17.70 -12.80
C LYS A 88 10.80 17.13 -13.32
N ASP A 89 10.86 16.26 -14.31
CA ASP A 89 9.72 15.56 -14.91
C ASP A 89 9.31 14.27 -14.16
N ILE A 90 10.08 13.88 -13.12
CA ILE A 90 9.77 12.80 -12.21
C ILE A 90 9.37 13.37 -10.85
N ASN A 91 8.11 13.21 -10.48
CA ASN A 91 7.55 13.67 -9.23
C ASN A 91 7.48 12.59 -8.15
N GLY A 92 7.45 11.32 -8.55
CA GLY A 92 7.48 10.17 -7.66
C GLY A 92 8.57 9.17 -8.05
N ILE A 93 9.23 8.60 -7.06
CA ILE A 93 10.21 7.52 -7.21
C ILE A 93 9.72 6.33 -6.40
N LEU A 94 9.68 5.17 -7.04
CA LEU A 94 9.37 3.90 -6.40
C LEU A 94 10.47 2.89 -6.72
N VAL A 95 11.10 2.35 -5.68
CA VAL A 95 12.00 1.20 -5.82
C VAL A 95 11.25 -0.05 -5.37
N GLN A 96 11.04 -0.98 -6.32
CA GLN A 96 10.25 -2.18 -6.07
C GLN A 96 10.95 -3.12 -5.10
N LEU A 97 10.33 -3.35 -3.95
CA LEU A 97 10.77 -4.31 -2.95
C LEU A 97 10.16 -5.71 -3.22
N PRO A 98 10.82 -6.79 -2.77
CA PRO A 98 12.13 -6.81 -2.11
C PRO A 98 13.29 -6.64 -3.12
N LEU A 99 14.40 -6.04 -2.66
CA LEU A 99 15.64 -6.02 -3.42
C LEU A 99 16.43 -7.33 -3.28
N PRO A 100 17.38 -7.64 -4.19
CA PRO A 100 18.35 -8.70 -4.01
C PRO A 100 19.08 -8.57 -2.67
N LYS A 101 19.41 -9.70 -2.02
CA LYS A 101 19.94 -9.76 -0.64
C LYS A 101 21.24 -8.99 -0.38
N HIS A 102 22.01 -8.69 -1.41
CA HIS A 102 23.27 -7.96 -1.30
C HIS A 102 23.08 -6.43 -1.28
N LEU A 103 21.84 -5.95 -1.52
CA LEU A 103 21.48 -4.54 -1.47
C LEU A 103 20.82 -4.21 -0.12
N ASP A 104 21.11 -3.01 0.38
CA ASP A 104 20.51 -2.48 1.60
C ASP A 104 19.25 -1.66 1.26
N ASP A 105 18.09 -2.27 1.41
CA ASP A 105 16.77 -1.64 1.18
C ASP A 105 16.64 -0.32 1.94
N LYS A 106 17.15 -0.26 3.17
CA LYS A 106 17.04 0.91 4.03
C LYS A 106 17.85 2.09 3.47
N ALA A 107 19.09 1.84 3.06
CA ALA A 107 19.94 2.87 2.46
C ALA A 107 19.32 3.42 1.17
N VAL A 108 18.66 2.56 0.38
CA VAL A 108 17.98 2.97 -0.86
C VAL A 108 16.75 3.85 -0.56
N ILE A 109 15.91 3.45 0.40
CA ILE A 109 14.74 4.22 0.82
C ILE A 109 15.16 5.61 1.34
N GLU A 110 16.19 5.67 2.20
CA GLU A 110 16.71 6.92 2.77
C GLU A 110 17.37 7.84 1.72
N ALA A 111 17.79 7.31 0.57
CA ALA A 111 18.36 8.10 -0.51
C ALA A 111 17.29 8.80 -1.38
N ILE A 112 16.04 8.36 -1.33
CA ILE A 112 14.94 9.01 -2.06
C ILE A 112 14.61 10.34 -1.38
N ASN A 113 14.45 11.40 -2.19
CA ASN A 113 13.95 12.67 -1.65
C ASN A 113 12.55 12.47 -1.02
N PRO A 114 12.34 12.85 0.25
CA PRO A 114 11.04 12.69 0.92
C PRO A 114 9.84 13.24 0.15
N LEU A 115 10.02 14.28 -0.65
CA LEU A 115 8.97 14.86 -1.51
C LEU A 115 8.72 14.05 -2.80
N LYS A 116 9.55 13.04 -3.09
CA LYS A 116 9.39 12.09 -4.20
C LYS A 116 9.15 10.65 -3.72
N ASP A 117 9.18 10.41 -2.41
CA ASP A 117 8.90 9.11 -1.80
C ASP A 117 7.38 8.86 -1.75
N VAL A 118 6.83 8.47 -2.89
CA VAL A 118 5.38 8.26 -3.06
C VAL A 118 4.85 6.96 -2.45
N ASP A 119 5.73 6.09 -1.97
CA ASP A 119 5.37 4.93 -1.11
C ASP A 119 5.36 5.29 0.38
N ALA A 120 5.89 6.48 0.76
CA ALA A 120 5.97 6.99 2.12
C ALA A 120 6.72 6.06 3.09
N PHE A 121 7.85 5.50 2.65
CA PHE A 121 8.70 4.61 3.45
C PHE A 121 9.91 5.32 4.06
N HIS A 122 10.29 6.50 3.53
CA HIS A 122 11.37 7.31 4.07
C HIS A 122 11.09 7.73 5.52
N ALA A 123 12.11 7.72 6.39
CA ALA A 123 11.95 7.99 7.81
C ALA A 123 11.25 9.34 8.11
N VAL A 124 11.48 10.35 7.30
CA VAL A 124 10.80 11.65 7.41
C VAL A 124 9.29 11.50 7.22
N ASN A 125 8.85 10.79 6.17
CA ASN A 125 7.43 10.56 5.91
C ASN A 125 6.78 9.68 6.99
N VAL A 126 7.48 8.64 7.44
CA VAL A 126 7.02 7.80 8.56
C VAL A 126 6.87 8.63 9.85
N GLY A 127 7.82 9.53 10.14
CA GLY A 127 7.73 10.45 11.27
C GLY A 127 6.51 11.39 11.18
N LYS A 128 6.26 11.96 10.01
CA LYS A 128 5.07 12.78 9.74
C LYS A 128 3.77 12.02 9.95
N ILE A 129 3.69 10.74 9.55
CA ILE A 129 2.51 9.89 9.81
C ILE A 129 2.28 9.76 11.31
N MET A 130 3.34 9.55 12.11
CA MET A 130 3.23 9.44 13.56
C MET A 130 2.66 10.71 14.20
N LEU A 131 3.00 11.88 13.65
CA LEU A 131 2.53 13.19 14.12
C LEU A 131 1.15 13.58 13.58
N GLY A 132 0.62 12.87 12.57
CA GLY A 132 -0.61 13.25 11.88
C GLY A 132 -0.46 14.38 10.86
N GLU A 133 0.78 14.75 10.51
CA GLU A 133 1.14 15.89 9.63
C GLU A 133 1.73 15.41 8.28
N TYR A 134 1.11 14.42 7.68
CA TYR A 134 1.64 13.70 6.51
C TYR A 134 1.26 14.33 5.17
N ASP A 135 2.23 14.35 4.26
CA ASP A 135 2.00 14.63 2.84
C ASP A 135 1.61 13.37 2.09
N PHE A 136 2.32 12.27 2.36
CA PHE A 136 2.10 10.96 1.75
C PHE A 136 1.79 9.92 2.80
N LEU A 137 1.01 8.91 2.40
CA LEU A 137 0.70 7.74 3.21
C LEU A 137 1.16 6.48 2.47
N PRO A 138 1.64 5.46 3.18
CA PRO A 138 1.98 4.19 2.57
C PRO A 138 0.80 3.64 1.78
N CYS A 139 1.06 3.26 0.53
CA CYS A 139 0.00 3.00 -0.45
C CYS A 139 -1.01 1.94 0.00
N THR A 140 -0.56 0.86 0.62
CA THR A 140 -1.43 -0.23 1.06
C THR A 140 -2.31 0.18 2.25
N PRO A 141 -1.79 0.72 3.37
CA PRO A 141 -2.61 1.22 4.47
C PRO A 141 -3.59 2.31 4.05
N ALA A 142 -3.16 3.27 3.24
CA ALA A 142 -4.04 4.32 2.75
C ALA A 142 -5.16 3.76 1.85
N GLY A 143 -4.85 2.76 1.03
CA GLY A 143 -5.85 2.05 0.24
C GLY A 143 -6.89 1.33 1.10
N VAL A 144 -6.48 0.78 2.25
CA VAL A 144 -7.42 0.19 3.22
C VAL A 144 -8.34 1.27 3.79
N MET A 145 -7.81 2.41 4.24
CA MET A 145 -8.64 3.51 4.75
C MET A 145 -9.61 4.03 3.70
N GLU A 146 -9.19 4.19 2.45
CA GLU A 146 -10.05 4.58 1.32
C GLU A 146 -11.22 3.60 1.13
N MET A 147 -10.97 2.30 1.24
CA MET A 147 -12.04 1.29 1.18
C MET A 147 -13.01 1.40 2.36
N LEU A 148 -12.50 1.58 3.59
CA LEU A 148 -13.35 1.76 4.76
C LEU A 148 -14.28 2.98 4.60
N HIS A 149 -13.73 4.10 4.14
CA HIS A 149 -14.51 5.31 3.86
C HIS A 149 -15.54 5.09 2.74
N TYR A 150 -15.15 4.45 1.64
CA TYR A 150 -16.05 4.17 0.52
C TYR A 150 -17.28 3.36 0.92
N TYR A 151 -17.10 2.38 1.81
CA TYR A 151 -18.18 1.54 2.33
C TYR A 151 -18.87 2.12 3.57
N ASN A 152 -18.53 3.36 3.97
CA ASN A 152 -19.05 4.02 5.18
C ASN A 152 -18.85 3.16 6.44
N ILE A 153 -17.72 2.50 6.54
CA ILE A 153 -17.33 1.71 7.70
C ILE A 153 -16.68 2.65 8.72
N GLU A 154 -17.37 2.90 9.81
CA GLU A 154 -16.90 3.78 10.88
C GLU A 154 -15.77 3.11 11.68
N VAL A 155 -14.65 3.82 11.84
CA VAL A 155 -13.49 3.40 12.64
C VAL A 155 -13.54 3.98 14.06
N SER A 156 -14.15 5.15 14.20
CA SER A 156 -14.22 5.87 15.49
C SER A 156 -14.88 5.03 16.59
N GLY A 157 -14.20 4.89 17.71
CA GLY A 157 -14.63 4.10 18.86
C GLY A 157 -14.59 2.58 18.68
N LYS A 158 -14.10 2.07 17.52
CA LYS A 158 -13.99 0.64 17.25
C LYS A 158 -12.71 0.05 17.84
N ASN A 159 -12.77 -1.22 18.22
CA ASN A 159 -11.61 -2.02 18.58
C ASN A 159 -10.97 -2.57 17.32
N CYS A 160 -9.82 -2.03 16.95
CA CYS A 160 -9.08 -2.36 15.73
C CYS A 160 -7.88 -3.24 16.06
N VAL A 161 -7.77 -4.39 15.43
CA VAL A 161 -6.61 -5.27 15.58
C VAL A 161 -5.88 -5.39 14.26
N VAL A 162 -4.58 -5.14 14.25
CA VAL A 162 -3.70 -5.32 13.10
C VAL A 162 -2.75 -6.48 13.38
N ILE A 163 -2.83 -7.55 12.59
CA ILE A 163 -1.90 -8.66 12.67
C ILE A 163 -0.77 -8.42 11.67
N GLY A 164 0.40 -8.06 12.19
CA GLY A 164 1.58 -7.64 11.43
C GLY A 164 2.17 -6.35 11.97
N ARG A 165 3.50 -6.22 11.89
CA ARG A 165 4.22 -5.03 12.40
C ARG A 165 5.33 -4.55 11.45
N SER A 166 5.17 -4.81 10.16
CA SER A 166 6.12 -4.30 9.16
C SER A 166 6.12 -2.77 9.14
N ASN A 167 7.22 -2.18 8.71
CA ASN A 167 7.33 -0.72 8.57
C ASN A 167 6.47 -0.18 7.42
N ILE A 168 6.18 -1.05 6.44
CA ILE A 168 5.49 -0.66 5.20
C ILE A 168 3.97 -0.86 5.27
N VAL A 169 3.45 -1.72 6.19
CA VAL A 169 2.01 -1.99 6.32
C VAL A 169 1.55 -1.94 7.78
N GLY A 170 2.02 -2.87 8.62
CA GLY A 170 1.41 -3.10 9.94
C GLY A 170 1.46 -1.90 10.88
N LYS A 171 2.63 -1.26 11.01
CA LYS A 171 2.79 -0.06 11.86
C LYS A 171 1.99 1.13 11.30
N PRO A 172 2.15 1.51 10.02
CA PRO A 172 1.37 2.63 9.47
C PRO A 172 -0.12 2.35 9.49
N MET A 173 -0.58 1.11 9.23
CA MET A 173 -2.00 0.76 9.34
C MET A 173 -2.55 1.05 10.75
N GLY A 174 -1.79 0.67 11.78
CA GLY A 174 -2.16 0.97 13.15
C GLY A 174 -2.27 2.47 13.42
N MET A 175 -1.36 3.28 12.89
CA MET A 175 -1.41 4.74 13.03
C MET A 175 -2.60 5.36 12.30
N LEU A 176 -2.92 4.92 11.08
CA LEU A 176 -4.06 5.45 10.35
C LEU A 176 -5.39 5.14 11.04
N LEU A 177 -5.56 3.92 11.56
CA LEU A 177 -6.73 3.56 12.36
C LEU A 177 -6.82 4.39 13.67
N LEU A 178 -5.67 4.68 14.30
CA LEU A 178 -5.63 5.55 15.49
C LEU A 178 -6.04 6.99 15.15
N HIS A 179 -5.58 7.53 14.02
CA HIS A 179 -5.96 8.88 13.57
C HIS A 179 -7.46 9.01 13.28
N GLU A 180 -8.12 7.91 12.90
CA GLU A 180 -9.58 7.84 12.75
C GLU A 180 -10.30 7.52 14.09
N ASN A 181 -9.63 7.72 15.23
CA ASN A 181 -10.15 7.48 16.57
C ASN A 181 -10.48 6.00 16.90
N GLY A 182 -9.87 5.05 16.22
CA GLY A 182 -9.92 3.63 16.58
C GLY A 182 -9.05 3.32 17.80
N THR A 183 -9.48 2.36 18.62
CA THR A 183 -8.62 1.77 19.66
C THR A 183 -7.80 0.64 19.04
N VAL A 184 -6.48 0.80 18.94
CA VAL A 184 -5.65 -0.06 18.11
C VAL A 184 -4.76 -1.00 18.92
N THR A 185 -4.80 -2.27 18.55
CA THR A 185 -3.84 -3.29 19.03
C THR A 185 -3.05 -3.85 17.84
N ILE A 186 -1.72 -3.75 17.88
CA ILE A 186 -0.83 -4.34 16.87
C ILE A 186 -0.30 -5.67 17.41
N CYS A 187 -0.65 -6.76 16.72
CA CYS A 187 -0.22 -8.12 17.02
C CYS A 187 0.94 -8.58 16.14
N HIS A 188 1.72 -9.51 16.65
CA HIS A 188 2.88 -10.06 15.94
C HIS A 188 3.22 -11.47 16.42
N SER A 189 4.25 -12.11 15.85
CA SER A 189 4.67 -13.49 16.14
C SER A 189 4.99 -13.80 17.62
N ARG A 190 5.11 -12.81 18.48
CA ARG A 190 5.32 -12.99 19.92
C ARG A 190 4.11 -12.60 20.76
N THR A 191 2.98 -12.26 20.14
CA THR A 191 1.73 -11.98 20.85
C THR A 191 1.20 -13.28 21.45
N LYS A 192 0.95 -13.26 22.76
CA LYS A 192 0.33 -14.38 23.46
C LYS A 192 -1.19 -14.35 23.22
N ASN A 193 -1.81 -15.53 23.21
CA ASN A 193 -3.27 -15.67 23.04
C ASN A 193 -3.82 -14.89 21.84
N LEU A 194 -3.12 -14.96 20.70
CA LEU A 194 -3.44 -14.18 19.51
C LEU A 194 -4.91 -14.31 19.09
N ALA A 195 -5.46 -15.53 19.09
CA ALA A 195 -6.85 -15.78 18.73
C ALA A 195 -7.82 -15.01 19.65
N GLU A 196 -7.56 -15.00 20.97
CA GLU A 196 -8.38 -14.26 21.93
C GLU A 196 -8.32 -12.74 21.69
N VAL A 197 -7.15 -12.19 21.36
CA VAL A 197 -7.02 -10.77 21.05
C VAL A 197 -7.79 -10.42 19.77
N CYS A 198 -7.62 -11.22 18.72
CA CYS A 198 -8.26 -10.99 17.42
C CYS A 198 -9.78 -11.15 17.47
N SER A 199 -10.29 -12.13 18.25
CA SER A 199 -11.74 -12.39 18.36
C SER A 199 -12.55 -11.27 19.03
N ARG A 200 -11.89 -10.24 19.56
CA ARG A 200 -12.53 -9.04 20.13
C ARG A 200 -12.57 -7.86 19.14
N ALA A 201 -11.93 -7.99 17.98
CA ALA A 201 -11.82 -6.90 17.01
C ALA A 201 -13.13 -6.62 16.30
N ASP A 202 -13.54 -5.36 16.27
CA ASP A 202 -14.59 -4.86 15.37
C ASP A 202 -14.05 -4.75 13.94
N ILE A 203 -12.78 -4.32 13.80
CA ILE A 203 -12.05 -4.26 12.54
C ILE A 203 -10.76 -5.06 12.70
N LEU A 204 -10.60 -6.10 11.91
CA LEU A 204 -9.41 -6.96 11.89
C LEU A 204 -8.67 -6.80 10.56
N VAL A 205 -7.41 -6.38 10.63
CA VAL A 205 -6.52 -6.26 9.46
C VAL A 205 -5.44 -7.32 9.54
N ALA A 206 -5.41 -8.23 8.56
CA ALA A 206 -4.40 -9.28 8.43
C ALA A 206 -3.31 -8.87 7.44
N ALA A 207 -2.05 -8.80 7.90
CA ALA A 207 -0.88 -8.39 7.13
C ALA A 207 0.38 -9.16 7.58
N VAL A 208 0.33 -10.49 7.51
CA VAL A 208 1.39 -11.39 8.00
C VAL A 208 2.15 -12.11 6.88
N GLY A 209 1.60 -12.17 5.66
CA GLY A 209 2.18 -12.89 4.53
C GLY A 209 2.20 -14.41 4.78
N LYS A 210 1.10 -14.97 5.26
CA LYS A 210 0.94 -16.40 5.52
C LYS A 210 -0.42 -16.88 5.06
N PRO A 211 -0.48 -17.80 4.08
CA PRO A 211 -1.73 -18.29 3.53
C PRO A 211 -2.70 -18.80 4.61
N LYS A 212 -3.93 -18.27 4.61
CA LYS A 212 -5.05 -18.73 5.46
C LYS A 212 -4.74 -18.78 6.97
N PHE A 213 -3.87 -17.89 7.44
CA PHE A 213 -3.45 -17.82 8.83
C PHE A 213 -4.57 -17.40 9.79
N VAL A 214 -5.46 -16.51 9.36
CA VAL A 214 -6.60 -16.05 10.17
C VAL A 214 -7.77 -17.00 9.98
N THR A 215 -8.12 -17.71 11.05
CA THR A 215 -9.18 -18.70 11.11
C THR A 215 -10.45 -18.18 11.79
N ALA A 216 -11.55 -18.89 11.71
CA ALA A 216 -12.86 -18.47 12.19
C ALA A 216 -12.91 -18.18 13.72
N ASP A 217 -12.09 -18.87 14.53
CA ASP A 217 -11.97 -18.63 15.96
C ASP A 217 -11.27 -17.30 16.31
N MET A 218 -10.53 -16.73 15.35
CA MET A 218 -9.87 -15.43 15.48
C MET A 218 -10.78 -14.25 15.11
N VAL A 219 -11.98 -14.48 14.62
CA VAL A 219 -12.86 -13.44 14.09
C VAL A 219 -14.11 -13.29 14.95
N LYS A 220 -14.39 -12.06 15.38
CA LYS A 220 -15.63 -11.69 16.07
C LYS A 220 -16.82 -11.79 15.13
N GLU A 221 -17.97 -12.21 15.63
CA GLU A 221 -19.24 -12.15 14.88
C GLU A 221 -19.58 -10.71 14.48
N GLY A 222 -19.86 -10.48 13.21
CA GLY A 222 -20.15 -9.16 12.65
C GLY A 222 -18.91 -8.27 12.41
N ALA A 223 -17.69 -8.79 12.56
CA ALA A 223 -16.48 -8.02 12.32
C ALA A 223 -16.30 -7.60 10.86
N VAL A 224 -15.55 -6.52 10.67
CA VAL A 224 -14.97 -6.12 9.38
C VAL A 224 -13.59 -6.76 9.27
N VAL A 225 -13.35 -7.53 8.20
CA VAL A 225 -12.07 -8.21 7.99
C VAL A 225 -11.39 -7.71 6.72
N ILE A 226 -10.20 -7.18 6.88
CA ILE A 226 -9.36 -6.67 5.79
C ILE A 226 -8.16 -7.61 5.62
N ASP A 227 -8.11 -8.29 4.51
CA ASP A 227 -7.01 -9.17 4.13
C ASP A 227 -6.03 -8.44 3.21
N VAL A 228 -4.84 -8.14 3.72
CA VAL A 228 -3.75 -7.49 2.98
C VAL A 228 -2.84 -8.53 2.32
N GLY A 229 -2.92 -9.79 2.75
CA GLY A 229 -2.09 -10.88 2.26
C GLY A 229 -2.23 -11.08 0.75
N MET A 230 -1.13 -11.44 0.11
CA MET A 230 -1.12 -11.87 -1.29
C MET A 230 -0.13 -13.02 -1.41
N ASP A 231 -0.64 -14.19 -1.20
CA ASP A 231 0.11 -15.44 -1.13
C ASP A 231 -0.39 -16.44 -2.18
N ARG A 232 0.23 -17.59 -2.22
CA ARG A 232 -0.25 -18.76 -2.96
C ARG A 232 -0.47 -19.92 -2.00
N ASP A 233 -1.59 -20.59 -2.16
CA ASP A 233 -1.86 -21.82 -1.43
C ASP A 233 -1.02 -23.00 -1.96
N GLU A 234 -1.17 -24.16 -1.36
CA GLU A 234 -0.47 -25.40 -1.74
C GLU A 234 -0.70 -25.86 -3.19
N ASN A 235 -1.78 -25.39 -3.82
CA ASN A 235 -2.12 -25.64 -5.22
C ASN A 235 -1.63 -24.51 -6.15
N GLY A 236 -0.90 -23.51 -5.63
CA GLY A 236 -0.42 -22.36 -6.40
C GLY A 236 -1.49 -21.30 -6.70
N LYS A 237 -2.73 -21.46 -6.17
CA LYS A 237 -3.82 -20.49 -6.32
C LYS A 237 -3.58 -19.27 -5.42
N LEU A 238 -3.84 -18.09 -5.94
CA LEU A 238 -3.78 -16.85 -5.15
C LEU A 238 -4.77 -16.91 -3.98
N CYS A 239 -4.28 -16.61 -2.80
CA CYS A 239 -5.04 -16.49 -1.58
C CYS A 239 -4.46 -15.34 -0.72
N GLY A 240 -5.13 -15.01 0.36
CA GLY A 240 -4.64 -14.08 1.35
C GLY A 240 -4.27 -14.72 2.67
N ASP A 241 -4.06 -13.87 3.66
CA ASP A 241 -3.79 -14.26 5.05
C ASP A 241 -5.03 -14.84 5.75
N VAL A 242 -6.23 -14.58 5.23
CA VAL A 242 -7.50 -15.02 5.85
C VAL A 242 -8.01 -16.29 5.18
N ASP A 243 -8.46 -17.24 5.98
CA ASP A 243 -9.21 -18.41 5.50
C ASP A 243 -10.63 -17.98 5.09
N PHE A 244 -10.71 -17.34 3.92
CA PHE A 244 -11.88 -16.62 3.43
C PHE A 244 -13.16 -17.47 3.50
N GLU A 245 -13.11 -18.72 3.05
CA GLU A 245 -14.29 -19.57 2.97
C GLU A 245 -14.88 -19.91 4.34
N ASN A 246 -14.03 -20.09 5.35
CA ASN A 246 -14.46 -20.43 6.70
C ASN A 246 -14.73 -19.20 7.60
N VAL A 247 -14.27 -17.99 7.16
CA VAL A 247 -14.40 -16.75 7.93
C VAL A 247 -15.54 -15.85 7.44
N LYS A 248 -15.84 -15.87 6.14
CA LYS A 248 -16.75 -14.91 5.48
C LYS A 248 -18.13 -14.80 6.15
N ASP A 249 -18.71 -15.94 6.57
CA ASP A 249 -20.07 -15.95 7.12
C ASP A 249 -20.17 -15.31 8.51
N LYS A 250 -19.06 -15.16 9.21
CA LYS A 250 -18.96 -14.41 10.48
C LYS A 250 -18.83 -12.90 10.29
N CYS A 251 -18.46 -12.43 9.10
CA CYS A 251 -18.14 -11.02 8.86
C CYS A 251 -19.39 -10.20 8.48
N SER A 252 -19.41 -8.92 8.90
CA SER A 252 -20.28 -7.94 8.27
C SER A 252 -19.72 -7.52 6.91
N TYR A 253 -18.41 -7.28 6.84
CA TYR A 253 -17.65 -6.94 5.64
C TYR A 253 -16.35 -7.74 5.56
N ILE A 254 -15.94 -8.10 4.35
CA ILE A 254 -14.67 -8.80 4.12
C ILE A 254 -14.09 -8.44 2.75
N THR A 255 -12.76 -8.30 2.66
CA THR A 255 -12.06 -8.16 1.39
C THR A 255 -11.76 -9.52 0.77
N PRO A 256 -11.94 -9.71 -0.54
CA PRO A 256 -11.50 -10.92 -1.24
C PRO A 256 -10.03 -10.83 -1.62
N VAL A 257 -9.38 -11.99 -1.79
CA VAL A 257 -8.07 -12.09 -2.44
C VAL A 257 -8.16 -13.12 -3.57
N PRO A 258 -7.89 -12.70 -4.82
CA PRO A 258 -7.56 -11.36 -5.30
C PRO A 258 -8.78 -10.42 -5.41
N GLY A 259 -8.50 -9.10 -5.49
CA GLY A 259 -9.52 -8.10 -5.81
C GLY A 259 -9.94 -7.19 -4.65
N GLY A 260 -9.36 -7.41 -3.45
CA GLY A 260 -9.50 -6.52 -2.29
C GLY A 260 -8.41 -5.43 -2.26
N VAL A 261 -7.45 -5.54 -1.36
CA VAL A 261 -6.45 -4.51 -1.07
C VAL A 261 -5.48 -4.25 -2.23
N GLY A 262 -5.03 -5.29 -2.94
CA GLY A 262 -4.00 -5.17 -3.98
C GLY A 262 -4.28 -4.09 -5.05
N PRO A 263 -5.47 -4.02 -5.67
CA PRO A 263 -5.83 -2.95 -6.60
C PRO A 263 -5.73 -1.55 -6.02
N MET A 264 -6.00 -1.38 -4.72
CA MET A 264 -5.96 -0.10 -4.02
C MET A 264 -4.54 0.42 -3.82
N THR A 265 -3.56 -0.45 -3.58
CA THR A 265 -2.16 -0.06 -3.46
C THR A 265 -1.69 0.73 -4.69
N ILE A 266 -2.08 0.27 -5.90
CA ILE A 266 -1.73 0.96 -7.14
C ILE A 266 -2.52 2.28 -7.31
N ALA A 267 -3.80 2.29 -6.96
CA ALA A 267 -4.61 3.51 -7.06
C ALA A 267 -4.10 4.62 -6.10
N THR A 268 -3.72 4.23 -4.88
CA THR A 268 -3.14 5.17 -3.91
C THR A 268 -1.76 5.67 -4.34
N LEU A 269 -0.94 4.82 -4.97
CA LEU A 269 0.32 5.27 -5.58
C LEU A 269 0.09 6.38 -6.61
N MET A 270 -0.96 6.29 -7.43
CA MET A 270 -1.32 7.35 -8.36
C MET A 270 -1.76 8.63 -7.62
N LYS A 271 -2.57 8.51 -6.54
CA LYS A 271 -2.93 9.66 -5.67
C LYS A 271 -1.70 10.33 -5.06
N ASN A 272 -0.75 9.57 -4.54
CA ASN A 272 0.47 10.12 -3.98
C ASN A 272 1.34 10.81 -5.05
N THR A 273 1.43 10.23 -6.24
CA THR A 273 2.23 10.81 -7.33
C THR A 273 1.67 12.15 -7.82
N ILE A 274 0.34 12.27 -7.96
CA ILE A 274 -0.26 13.55 -8.35
C ILE A 274 -0.14 14.59 -7.23
N LYS A 275 -0.27 14.18 -5.97
CA LYS A 275 -0.03 15.05 -4.81
C LYS A 275 1.43 15.53 -4.78
N ALA A 276 2.40 14.65 -5.06
CA ALA A 276 3.81 15.00 -5.16
C ALA A 276 4.06 16.03 -6.27
N ALA A 277 3.43 15.85 -7.43
CA ALA A 277 3.52 16.81 -8.52
C ALA A 277 2.99 18.19 -8.12
N LYS A 278 1.87 18.26 -7.41
CA LYS A 278 1.31 19.51 -6.90
C LYS A 278 2.26 20.18 -5.90
N ILE A 279 2.69 19.47 -4.86
CA ILE A 279 3.59 20.01 -3.82
C ILE A 279 4.88 20.58 -4.45
N GLN A 280 5.49 19.84 -5.39
CA GLN A 280 6.73 20.25 -6.04
C GLN A 280 6.56 21.47 -6.97
N ASN A 281 5.31 21.81 -7.34
CA ASN A 281 4.97 22.98 -8.15
C ASN A 281 4.21 24.07 -7.35
N ASN A 282 4.16 23.97 -6.02
CA ASN A 282 3.50 24.94 -5.11
C ASN A 282 2.00 25.12 -5.38
N LEU A 283 1.28 24.02 -5.69
CA LEU A 283 -0.17 23.98 -5.95
C LEU A 283 -0.93 23.31 -4.80
#